data_425b5a8c79f1e5adb7ad5051cf088b91
#
_entry.id   425b5a8c79f1e5adb7ad5051cf088b91
#
_cell.length_a   1.000
_cell.length_b   1.000
_cell.length_c   1.000
_cell.angle_alpha   90.00
_cell.angle_beta   90.00
_cell.angle_gamma   90.00
#
_symmetry.space_group_name_H-M   'P 1'
#
loop_
_entity.id
_entity.type
_entity.pdbx_description
1 polymer ?
#
loop_
_entity_poly.entity_id
_entity_poly.type
_entity_poly.pdbx_seq_one_letter_code
_entity_poly.pdbx_strand_id
1 'polypeptide(L)'
;MQKYGADGTVLQITLNNVKIQNFDKTVVTIPTHTLLTDSFKNYRGMQEARGRRIMRKVHININSVRFLTDADIDRLSQIQILTKFLKERKQTIEQYNISHKVDTSTPVNGRNLTNLGVFRQYIENYLKRHQRIKKNFHLMVRQQETTNMGIPLEIYCFTNTTIFEEYEAIAADIFDHIIAVAPYFDIEIYQA
;
A
#
# COMPACT_ATOMS: atom_id res chain seq x y z
N MET A 1 -22.50 11.52 0.50
CA MET A 1 -22.46 13.01 0.61
C MET A 1 -22.13 13.39 2.05
N GLN A 2 -20.86 13.24 2.40
CA GLN A 2 -20.37 13.46 3.77
C GLN A 2 -20.64 14.89 4.31
N LYS A 3 -20.68 15.88 3.43
CA LYS A 3 -21.00 17.28 3.75
C LYS A 3 -22.36 17.43 4.50
N TYR A 4 -23.31 16.54 4.23
CA TYR A 4 -24.63 16.56 4.85
C TYR A 4 -24.82 15.42 5.85
N GLY A 5 -23.75 14.78 6.28
CA GLY A 5 -23.83 13.61 7.16
C GLY A 5 -24.46 12.38 6.52
N ALA A 6 -24.52 12.34 5.19
CA ALA A 6 -25.14 11.25 4.43
C ALA A 6 -24.07 10.33 3.84
N ASP A 7 -23.87 9.17 4.47
CA ASP A 7 -22.92 8.14 4.02
C ASP A 7 -23.53 6.74 4.21
N GLY A 8 -24.20 6.24 3.17
CA GLY A 8 -24.93 4.99 3.27
C GLY A 8 -25.72 4.64 2.02
N THR A 9 -26.85 3.95 2.21
CA THR A 9 -27.70 3.44 1.13
C THR A 9 -28.90 4.36 0.91
N VAL A 10 -29.16 4.72 -0.34
CA VAL A 10 -30.35 5.46 -0.73
C VAL A 10 -31.59 4.57 -0.55
N LEU A 11 -32.50 4.98 0.34
CA LEU A 11 -33.75 4.27 0.58
C LEU A 11 -34.85 4.73 -0.38
N GLN A 12 -34.92 6.04 -0.63
CA GLN A 12 -35.99 6.64 -1.42
C GLN A 12 -35.51 7.93 -2.07
N ILE A 13 -35.91 8.15 -3.31
CA ILE A 13 -35.76 9.42 -4.03
C ILE A 13 -37.16 9.93 -4.38
N THR A 14 -37.46 11.15 -3.97
CA THR A 14 -38.67 11.86 -4.33
C THR A 14 -38.37 13.12 -5.15
N LEU A 15 -39.36 13.85 -5.59
CA LEU A 15 -39.15 15.10 -6.31
C LEU A 15 -38.37 16.13 -5.46
N ASN A 16 -38.60 16.19 -4.16
CA ASN A 16 -38.10 17.25 -3.28
C ASN A 16 -36.97 16.76 -2.35
N ASN A 17 -36.89 15.46 -2.04
CA ASN A 17 -35.93 14.94 -1.09
C ASN A 17 -35.46 13.53 -1.41
N VAL A 18 -34.28 13.20 -0.86
CA VAL A 18 -33.65 11.88 -0.90
C VAL A 18 -33.43 11.41 0.52
N LYS A 19 -33.95 10.22 0.86
CA LYS A 19 -33.70 9.57 2.15
C LYS A 19 -32.55 8.58 2.02
N ILE A 20 -31.55 8.71 2.90
CA ILE A 20 -30.34 7.88 2.92
C ILE A 20 -30.23 7.26 4.30
N GLN A 21 -30.14 5.94 4.36
CA GLN A 21 -29.78 5.23 5.59
C GLN A 21 -28.27 5.12 5.67
N ASN A 22 -27.69 5.77 6.67
CA ASN A 22 -26.27 5.68 6.98
C ASN A 22 -25.87 4.28 7.47
N PHE A 23 -24.57 4.01 7.49
CA PHE A 23 -24.05 2.74 7.99
C PHE A 23 -24.32 2.52 9.47
N ASP A 24 -24.45 3.58 10.28
CA ASP A 24 -24.85 3.55 11.69
C ASP A 24 -26.36 3.38 11.90
N LYS A 25 -27.14 3.13 10.82
CA LYS A 25 -28.60 2.98 10.78
C LYS A 25 -29.39 4.27 11.00
N THR A 26 -28.78 5.41 11.18
CA THR A 26 -29.50 6.70 11.16
C THR A 26 -30.04 7.00 9.76
N VAL A 27 -31.10 7.79 9.66
CA VAL A 27 -31.67 8.22 8.38
C VAL A 27 -31.49 9.71 8.21
N VAL A 28 -30.79 10.09 7.15
CA VAL A 28 -30.60 11.48 6.75
C VAL A 28 -31.50 11.79 5.55
N THR A 29 -32.18 12.93 5.58
CA THR A 29 -32.98 13.44 4.46
C THR A 29 -32.26 14.66 3.89
N ILE A 30 -31.95 14.64 2.62
CA ILE A 30 -31.32 15.76 1.90
C ILE A 30 -32.22 16.24 0.76
N PRO A 31 -32.21 17.54 0.39
CA PRO A 31 -32.93 18.04 -0.75
C PRO A 31 -32.44 17.41 -2.06
N THR A 32 -33.34 17.06 -2.98
CA THR A 32 -32.97 16.42 -4.26
C THR A 32 -32.06 17.30 -5.11
N HIS A 33 -32.20 18.62 -5.06
CA HIS A 33 -31.36 19.54 -5.84
C HIS A 33 -29.89 19.46 -5.45
N THR A 34 -29.55 19.01 -4.22
CA THR A 34 -28.14 18.83 -3.81
C THR A 34 -27.42 17.76 -4.61
N LEU A 35 -28.13 16.79 -5.18
CA LEU A 35 -27.54 15.80 -6.11
C LEU A 35 -27.14 16.41 -7.47
N LEU A 36 -27.68 17.59 -7.80
CA LEU A 36 -27.36 18.32 -9.03
C LEU A 36 -26.22 19.32 -8.82
N THR A 37 -26.12 19.89 -7.63
CA THR A 37 -25.19 20.98 -7.31
C THR A 37 -23.90 20.51 -6.65
N ASP A 38 -23.95 19.41 -5.92
CA ASP A 38 -22.79 18.92 -5.15
C ASP A 38 -22.24 17.61 -5.72
N SER A 39 -20.93 17.42 -5.57
CA SER A 39 -20.30 16.16 -5.91
C SER A 39 -20.59 15.08 -4.85
N PHE A 40 -20.77 13.86 -5.28
CA PHE A 40 -20.96 12.70 -4.40
C PHE A 40 -20.19 11.48 -4.91
N LYS A 41 -19.80 10.60 -3.99
CA LYS A 41 -19.18 9.32 -4.34
C LYS A 41 -20.26 8.26 -4.52
N ASN A 42 -20.28 7.63 -5.69
CA ASN A 42 -21.13 6.48 -5.97
C ASN A 42 -20.27 5.19 -5.86
N TYR A 43 -20.64 4.31 -4.93
CA TYR A 43 -19.94 3.06 -4.69
C TYR A 43 -20.37 1.90 -5.62
N ARG A 44 -21.32 2.14 -6.54
CA ARG A 44 -21.80 1.12 -7.47
C ARG A 44 -20.66 0.51 -8.29
N GLY A 45 -19.77 1.34 -8.84
CA GLY A 45 -18.62 0.86 -9.60
C GLY A 45 -17.66 -0.01 -8.76
N MET A 46 -17.51 0.27 -7.46
CA MET A 46 -16.74 -0.58 -6.55
C MET A 46 -17.41 -1.96 -6.37
N GLN A 47 -18.74 -1.99 -6.21
CA GLN A 47 -19.51 -3.23 -6.06
C GLN A 47 -19.47 -4.06 -7.34
N GLU A 48 -19.67 -3.45 -8.51
CA GLU A 48 -19.59 -4.13 -9.82
C GLU A 48 -18.19 -4.67 -10.09
N ALA A 49 -17.15 -3.91 -9.73
CA ALA A 49 -15.76 -4.33 -9.81
C ALA A 49 -15.40 -5.43 -8.81
N ARG A 50 -16.26 -5.74 -7.83
CA ARG A 50 -16.03 -6.72 -6.75
C ARG A 50 -14.67 -6.57 -6.10
N GLY A 51 -14.29 -5.33 -5.78
CA GLY A 51 -12.99 -5.05 -5.17
C GLY A 51 -12.96 -3.72 -4.44
N ARG A 52 -12.47 -3.72 -3.21
CA ARG A 52 -12.32 -2.52 -2.38
C ARG A 52 -10.87 -2.14 -2.24
N ARG A 53 -10.56 -0.86 -2.40
CA ARG A 53 -9.19 -0.35 -2.38
C ARG A 53 -8.64 -0.28 -0.97
N ILE A 54 -7.46 -0.87 -0.76
CA ILE A 54 -6.56 -0.56 0.35
C ILE A 54 -5.63 0.55 -0.12
N MET A 55 -5.57 1.65 0.63
CA MET A 55 -4.63 2.74 0.44
C MET A 55 -4.24 3.25 1.82
N ARG A 56 -3.27 2.57 2.42
CA ARG A 56 -2.77 2.87 3.78
C ARG A 56 -1.25 2.98 3.76
N LYS A 57 -0.68 3.64 4.74
CA LYS A 57 0.75 3.92 4.86
C LYS A 57 1.32 3.29 6.11
N VAL A 58 2.56 2.82 5.98
CA VAL A 58 3.45 2.52 7.09
C VAL A 58 4.56 3.58 7.07
N HIS A 59 4.83 4.22 8.19
CA HIS A 59 5.87 5.24 8.29
C HIS A 59 7.16 4.58 8.75
N ILE A 60 8.21 4.75 7.95
CA ILE A 60 9.52 4.15 8.20
C ILE A 60 10.42 5.19 8.87
N ASN A 61 11.09 4.80 9.95
CA ASN A 61 12.12 5.63 10.58
C ASN A 61 13.26 5.85 9.58
N ILE A 62 13.52 7.10 9.22
CA ILE A 62 14.55 7.46 8.23
C ILE A 62 15.94 7.00 8.65
N ASN A 63 16.22 6.97 9.95
CA ASN A 63 17.52 6.56 10.49
C ASN A 63 17.79 5.06 10.33
N SER A 64 16.76 4.26 10.09
CA SER A 64 16.92 2.81 9.83
C SER A 64 17.29 2.50 8.38
N VAL A 65 17.24 3.48 7.47
CA VAL A 65 17.53 3.27 6.05
C VAL A 65 19.04 3.24 5.81
N ARG A 66 19.53 2.14 5.23
CA ARG A 66 20.96 1.93 4.96
C ARG A 66 21.20 1.14 3.68
N PHE A 67 22.45 1.18 3.19
CA PHE A 67 22.88 0.24 2.17
C PHE A 67 22.99 -1.17 2.75
N LEU A 68 22.75 -2.17 1.90
CA LEU A 68 22.93 -3.58 2.27
C LEU A 68 24.40 -4.00 2.06
N THR A 69 24.89 -4.80 2.97
CA THR A 69 26.15 -5.54 2.82
C THR A 69 25.93 -6.85 2.04
N ASP A 70 26.99 -7.50 1.57
CA ASP A 70 26.90 -8.83 0.95
C ASP A 70 26.28 -9.86 1.90
N ALA A 71 26.63 -9.82 3.19
CA ALA A 71 26.03 -10.68 4.21
C ALA A 71 24.51 -10.46 4.35
N ASP A 72 24.04 -9.22 4.25
CA ASP A 72 22.60 -8.92 4.24
C ASP A 72 21.92 -9.51 2.99
N ILE A 73 22.54 -9.35 1.83
CA ILE A 73 22.02 -9.89 0.58
C ILE A 73 21.92 -11.41 0.64
N ASP A 74 22.93 -12.09 1.18
CA ASP A 74 22.93 -13.54 1.34
C ASP A 74 21.82 -13.99 2.30
N ARG A 75 21.67 -13.33 3.44
CA ARG A 75 20.59 -13.56 4.40
C ARG A 75 19.21 -13.37 3.78
N LEU A 76 18.99 -12.25 3.10
CA LEU A 76 17.70 -11.92 2.47
C LEU A 76 17.40 -12.80 1.26
N SER A 77 18.41 -13.37 0.59
CA SER A 77 18.23 -14.29 -0.54
C SER A 77 17.61 -15.63 -0.13
N GLN A 78 17.63 -15.98 1.14
CA GLN A 78 16.93 -17.16 1.68
C GLN A 78 15.41 -16.95 1.72
N ILE A 79 14.93 -15.72 1.62
CA ILE A 79 13.50 -15.41 1.53
C ILE A 79 13.02 -15.76 0.13
N GLN A 80 12.26 -16.84 -0.01
CA GLN A 80 11.85 -17.43 -1.31
C GLN A 80 11.24 -16.43 -2.29
N ILE A 81 10.47 -15.46 -1.81
CA ILE A 81 9.81 -14.47 -2.68
C ILE A 81 10.78 -13.38 -3.16
N LEU A 82 11.99 -13.30 -2.61
CA LEU A 82 13.04 -12.35 -2.99
C LEU A 82 14.19 -12.98 -3.79
N THR A 83 14.38 -14.29 -3.74
CA THR A 83 15.53 -14.98 -4.32
C THR A 83 15.79 -14.58 -5.78
N LYS A 84 14.75 -14.64 -6.62
CA LYS A 84 14.86 -14.26 -8.04
C LYS A 84 15.20 -12.78 -8.20
N PHE A 85 14.48 -11.91 -7.49
CA PHE A 85 14.69 -10.45 -7.55
C PHE A 85 16.11 -10.06 -7.15
N LEU A 86 16.61 -10.58 -6.03
CA LEU A 86 17.94 -10.24 -5.52
C LEU A 86 19.03 -10.70 -6.48
N LYS A 87 18.90 -11.92 -7.05
CA LYS A 87 19.84 -12.43 -8.06
C LYS A 87 19.90 -11.52 -9.29
N GLU A 88 18.76 -11.20 -9.89
CA GLU A 88 18.67 -10.34 -11.08
C GLU A 88 19.19 -8.92 -10.79
N ARG A 89 18.84 -8.40 -9.61
CA ARG A 89 19.23 -7.04 -9.22
C ARG A 89 20.71 -6.92 -8.94
N LYS A 90 21.31 -7.91 -8.26
CA LYS A 90 22.77 -7.97 -8.02
C LYS A 90 23.51 -7.95 -9.36
N GLN A 91 23.13 -8.81 -10.31
CA GLN A 91 23.74 -8.84 -11.65
C GLN A 91 23.64 -7.50 -12.38
N THR A 92 22.47 -6.86 -12.34
CA THR A 92 22.27 -5.55 -12.99
C THR A 92 23.15 -4.46 -12.35
N ILE A 93 23.30 -4.47 -11.04
CA ILE A 93 24.14 -3.51 -10.31
C ILE A 93 25.62 -3.75 -10.62
N GLU A 94 26.08 -4.99 -10.59
CA GLU A 94 27.45 -5.37 -10.92
C GLU A 94 27.82 -4.95 -12.35
N GLN A 95 26.97 -5.26 -13.33
CA GLN A 95 27.16 -4.85 -14.73
C GLN A 95 27.24 -3.34 -14.87
N TYR A 96 26.38 -2.59 -14.19
CA TYR A 96 26.44 -1.14 -14.21
C TYR A 96 27.74 -0.61 -13.63
N ASN A 97 28.15 -1.08 -12.45
CA ASN A 97 29.35 -0.61 -11.77
C ASN A 97 30.64 -0.93 -12.57
N ILE A 98 30.70 -2.12 -13.19
CA ILE A 98 31.82 -2.49 -14.06
C ILE A 98 31.86 -1.59 -15.30
N SER A 99 30.73 -1.40 -15.98
CA SER A 99 30.67 -0.59 -17.23
C SER A 99 31.05 0.88 -17.01
N HIS A 100 30.81 1.40 -15.80
CA HIS A 100 31.15 2.77 -15.42
C HIS A 100 32.47 2.85 -14.64
N LYS A 101 33.23 1.76 -14.51
CA LYS A 101 34.52 1.70 -13.79
C LYS A 101 34.41 2.28 -12.37
N VAL A 102 33.32 1.93 -11.68
CA VAL A 102 33.07 2.43 -10.32
C VAL A 102 34.02 1.78 -9.33
N ASP A 103 34.64 2.58 -8.48
CA ASP A 103 35.33 2.07 -7.28
C ASP A 103 34.31 1.68 -6.22
N THR A 104 34.10 0.39 -6.05
CA THR A 104 33.10 -0.18 -5.12
C THR A 104 33.61 -0.31 -3.68
N SER A 105 34.83 0.16 -3.37
CA SER A 105 35.39 0.16 -2.00
C SER A 105 34.51 0.97 -1.02
N THR A 106 33.80 1.97 -1.54
CA THR A 106 32.87 2.79 -0.77
C THR A 106 31.44 2.62 -1.27
N PRO A 107 30.47 2.26 -0.40
CA PRO A 107 29.09 1.96 -0.82
C PRO A 107 28.35 3.09 -1.50
N VAL A 108 28.77 4.34 -1.31
CA VAL A 108 28.16 5.53 -1.96
C VAL A 108 28.62 5.72 -3.41
N ASN A 109 29.67 5.04 -3.82
CA ASN A 109 30.13 5.03 -5.20
C ASN A 109 29.26 4.06 -6.01
N GLY A 110 28.74 4.49 -7.15
CA GLY A 110 27.96 3.63 -8.03
C GLY A 110 26.58 3.24 -7.49
N ARG A 111 26.09 2.08 -7.92
CA ARG A 111 24.76 1.57 -7.54
C ARG A 111 24.87 0.48 -6.49
N ASN A 112 24.02 0.59 -5.46
CA ASN A 112 23.92 -0.38 -4.39
C ASN A 112 22.45 -0.61 -3.99
N LEU A 113 22.18 -1.73 -3.32
CA LEU A 113 20.87 -2.03 -2.74
C LEU A 113 20.74 -1.36 -1.37
N THR A 114 19.51 -0.91 -1.08
CA THR A 114 19.13 -0.45 0.25
C THR A 114 18.12 -1.42 0.88
N ASN A 115 18.15 -1.50 2.21
CA ASN A 115 17.19 -2.30 2.96
C ASN A 115 15.73 -1.87 2.67
N LEU A 116 15.44 -0.57 2.61
CA LEU A 116 14.12 -0.05 2.26
C LEU A 116 13.68 -0.46 0.84
N GLY A 117 14.59 -0.41 -0.13
CA GLY A 117 14.31 -0.83 -1.50
C GLY A 117 13.94 -2.30 -1.61
N VAL A 118 14.65 -3.17 -0.88
CA VAL A 118 14.37 -4.62 -0.85
C VAL A 118 13.11 -4.92 -0.03
N PHE A 119 12.87 -4.22 1.08
CA PHE A 119 11.64 -4.34 1.86
C PHE A 119 10.41 -3.95 1.03
N ARG A 120 10.47 -2.86 0.30
CA ARG A 120 9.39 -2.44 -0.62
C ARG A 120 9.08 -3.54 -1.66
N GLN A 121 10.12 -4.14 -2.26
CA GLN A 121 9.95 -5.22 -3.22
C GLN A 121 9.38 -6.48 -2.58
N TYR A 122 9.78 -6.78 -1.34
CA TYR A 122 9.20 -7.87 -0.57
C TYR A 122 7.68 -7.70 -0.42
N ILE A 123 7.23 -6.53 0.04
CA ILE A 123 5.80 -6.24 0.23
C ILE A 123 5.06 -6.39 -1.10
N GLU A 124 5.61 -5.86 -2.19
CA GLU A 124 4.99 -5.97 -3.52
C GLU A 124 4.83 -7.44 -3.94
N ASN A 125 5.87 -8.26 -3.78
CA ASN A 125 5.83 -9.68 -4.09
C ASN A 125 4.89 -10.46 -3.18
N TYR A 126 4.82 -10.11 -1.90
CA TYR A 126 3.87 -10.67 -0.94
C TYR A 126 2.42 -10.40 -1.38
N LEU A 127 2.08 -9.16 -1.69
CA LEU A 127 0.75 -8.78 -2.16
C LEU A 127 0.38 -9.46 -3.48
N LYS A 128 1.33 -9.61 -4.42
CA LYS A 128 1.12 -10.35 -5.68
C LYS A 128 0.78 -11.82 -5.45
N ARG A 129 1.24 -12.43 -4.37
CA ARG A 129 0.95 -13.83 -4.00
C ARG A 129 -0.27 -13.96 -3.09
N HIS A 130 -0.70 -12.90 -2.43
CA HIS A 130 -1.80 -12.93 -1.47
C HIS A 130 -3.13 -13.28 -2.15
N GLN A 131 -3.84 -14.30 -1.65
CA GLN A 131 -5.03 -14.87 -2.29
C GLN A 131 -6.23 -13.92 -2.31
N ARG A 132 -6.33 -13.03 -1.32
CA ARG A 132 -7.45 -12.09 -1.16
C ARG A 132 -7.21 -10.74 -1.87
N ILE A 133 -6.09 -10.59 -2.60
CA ILE A 133 -5.75 -9.40 -3.39
C ILE A 133 -5.99 -9.64 -4.88
N LYS A 134 -6.68 -8.72 -5.54
CA LYS A 134 -6.97 -8.77 -6.97
C LYS A 134 -5.70 -8.50 -7.79
N LYS A 135 -5.36 -9.43 -8.69
CA LYS A 135 -4.13 -9.35 -9.51
C LYS A 135 -4.30 -8.51 -10.77
N ASN A 136 -5.52 -8.37 -11.25
CA ASN A 136 -5.87 -7.61 -12.45
C ASN A 136 -6.16 -6.13 -12.19
N PHE A 137 -6.00 -5.68 -10.93
CA PHE A 137 -6.12 -4.28 -10.55
C PHE A 137 -4.75 -3.69 -10.22
N HIS A 138 -4.65 -2.37 -10.18
CA HIS A 138 -3.40 -1.70 -9.80
C HIS A 138 -2.93 -2.16 -8.43
N LEU A 139 -1.68 -2.62 -8.40
CA LEU A 139 -0.98 -3.00 -7.18
C LEU A 139 0.37 -2.31 -7.20
N MET A 140 0.65 -1.52 -6.18
CA MET A 140 1.93 -0.85 -6.02
C MET A 140 2.27 -0.65 -4.56
N VAL A 141 3.55 -0.64 -4.27
CA VAL A 141 4.12 -0.19 -3.00
C VAL A 141 5.05 0.97 -3.31
N ARG A 142 4.67 2.17 -2.90
CA ARG A 142 5.39 3.39 -3.27
C ARG A 142 5.85 4.18 -2.06
N GLN A 143 7.05 4.69 -2.14
CA GLN A 143 7.56 5.68 -1.22
C GLN A 143 6.98 7.04 -1.59
N GLN A 144 6.47 7.76 -0.61
CA GLN A 144 5.99 9.13 -0.75
C GLN A 144 7.00 10.13 -0.21
N GLU A 145 6.68 11.41 -0.30
CA GLU A 145 7.50 12.47 0.27
C GLU A 145 7.69 12.27 1.77
N THR A 146 8.91 12.51 2.23
CA THR A 146 9.27 12.39 3.65
C THR A 146 8.49 13.41 4.48
N THR A 147 8.02 12.98 5.64
CA THR A 147 7.27 13.80 6.60
C THR A 147 8.01 13.85 7.94
N ASN A 148 7.48 14.62 8.89
CA ASN A 148 7.96 14.60 10.28
C ASN A 148 7.79 13.24 10.98
N MET A 149 6.97 12.35 10.43
CA MET A 149 6.80 10.96 10.87
C MET A 149 7.69 9.97 10.08
N GLY A 150 8.73 10.44 9.40
CA GLY A 150 9.61 9.61 8.59
C GLY A 150 9.13 9.43 7.15
N ILE A 151 9.47 8.29 6.53
CA ILE A 151 9.20 7.99 5.13
C ILE A 151 7.89 7.20 5.03
N PRO A 152 6.82 7.77 4.44
CA PRO A 152 5.57 7.04 4.22
C PRO A 152 5.76 6.02 3.10
N LEU A 153 5.60 4.74 3.41
CA LEU A 153 5.52 3.65 2.44
C LEU A 153 4.06 3.30 2.23
N GLU A 154 3.48 3.73 1.12
CA GLU A 154 2.07 3.52 0.81
C GLU A 154 1.86 2.16 0.13
N ILE A 155 0.96 1.39 0.69
CA ILE A 155 0.44 0.15 0.15
C ILE A 155 -0.86 0.45 -0.59
N TYR A 156 -0.85 0.24 -1.91
CA TYR A 156 -1.99 0.49 -2.78
C TYR A 156 -2.36 -0.80 -3.50
N CYS A 157 -3.48 -1.39 -3.15
CA CYS A 157 -3.99 -2.61 -3.77
C CYS A 157 -5.51 -2.71 -3.62
N PHE A 158 -6.10 -3.78 -4.16
CA PHE A 158 -7.55 -4.03 -4.08
C PHE A 158 -7.80 -5.43 -3.54
N THR A 159 -8.68 -5.53 -2.55
CA THR A 159 -9.20 -6.81 -2.08
C THR A 159 -10.15 -7.42 -3.10
N ASN A 160 -10.41 -8.74 -2.98
CA ASN A 160 -11.39 -9.45 -3.81
C ASN A 160 -12.81 -9.45 -3.20
N THR A 161 -13.05 -8.59 -2.22
CA THR A 161 -14.35 -8.43 -1.56
C THR A 161 -14.72 -6.96 -1.46
N THR A 162 -16.03 -6.68 -1.40
CA THR A 162 -16.59 -5.35 -1.11
C THR A 162 -17.24 -5.27 0.27
N ILE A 163 -17.36 -6.43 0.95
CA ILE A 163 -17.89 -6.53 2.32
C ILE A 163 -16.91 -5.85 3.27
N PHE A 164 -17.42 -4.94 4.11
CA PHE A 164 -16.58 -4.07 4.91
C PHE A 164 -15.77 -4.83 5.96
N GLU A 165 -16.42 -5.74 6.67
CA GLU A 165 -15.81 -6.54 7.72
C GLU A 165 -14.69 -7.45 7.16
N GLU A 166 -14.93 -8.08 6.02
CA GLU A 166 -13.90 -8.88 5.35
C GLU A 166 -12.73 -8.02 4.85
N TYR A 167 -13.04 -6.84 4.31
CA TYR A 167 -12.03 -5.90 3.86
C TYR A 167 -11.13 -5.45 5.01
N GLU A 168 -11.70 -5.10 6.17
CA GLU A 168 -10.91 -4.69 7.34
C GLU A 168 -10.06 -5.86 7.88
N ALA A 169 -10.60 -7.07 7.92
CA ALA A 169 -9.85 -8.26 8.33
C ALA A 169 -8.65 -8.52 7.39
N ILE A 170 -8.85 -8.43 6.06
CA ILE A 170 -7.77 -8.59 5.09
C ILE A 170 -6.73 -7.47 5.25
N ALA A 171 -7.18 -6.24 5.44
CA ALA A 171 -6.27 -5.12 5.63
C ALA A 171 -5.44 -5.28 6.91
N ALA A 172 -6.06 -5.68 8.03
CA ALA A 172 -5.38 -5.93 9.29
C ALA A 172 -4.30 -7.03 9.12
N ASP A 173 -4.67 -8.18 8.56
CA ASP A 173 -3.74 -9.30 8.31
C ASP A 173 -2.51 -8.87 7.48
N ILE A 174 -2.72 -8.09 6.43
CA ILE A 174 -1.63 -7.58 5.59
C ILE A 174 -0.72 -6.64 6.38
N PHE A 175 -1.28 -5.70 7.15
CA PHE A 175 -0.48 -4.72 7.88
C PHE A 175 0.22 -5.33 9.09
N ASP A 176 -0.40 -6.25 9.80
CA ASP A 176 0.23 -7.02 10.88
C ASP A 176 1.46 -7.77 10.35
N HIS A 177 1.32 -8.43 9.20
CA HIS A 177 2.43 -9.12 8.55
C HIS A 177 3.55 -8.14 8.14
N ILE A 178 3.22 -7.01 7.51
CA ILE A 178 4.21 -6.01 7.07
C ILE A 178 5.00 -5.46 8.27
N ILE A 179 4.31 -5.14 9.36
CA ILE A 179 4.93 -4.61 10.57
C ILE A 179 5.83 -5.67 11.23
N ALA A 180 5.34 -6.91 11.36
CA ALA A 180 6.10 -7.99 11.96
C ALA A 180 7.36 -8.37 11.16
N VAL A 181 7.35 -8.20 9.86
CA VAL A 181 8.47 -8.54 8.97
C VAL A 181 9.51 -7.41 8.88
N ALA A 182 9.15 -6.16 9.14
CA ALA A 182 10.04 -5.01 8.97
C ALA A 182 11.42 -5.19 9.66
N PRO A 183 11.53 -5.73 10.91
CA PRO A 183 12.82 -5.96 11.56
C PRO A 183 13.75 -6.93 10.82
N TYR A 184 13.22 -7.89 10.03
CA TYR A 184 14.05 -8.79 9.22
C TYR A 184 14.84 -8.07 8.12
N PHE A 185 14.42 -6.85 7.78
CA PHE A 185 15.07 -5.95 6.83
C PHE A 185 15.84 -4.82 7.52
N ASP A 186 16.02 -4.90 8.84
CA ASP A 186 16.58 -3.83 9.66
C ASP A 186 15.86 -2.50 9.46
N ILE A 187 14.54 -2.58 9.27
CA ILE A 187 13.63 -1.45 9.12
C ILE A 187 12.88 -1.23 10.43
N GLU A 188 12.94 -0.02 10.92
CA GLU A 188 12.17 0.43 12.08
C GLU A 188 10.92 1.17 11.61
N ILE A 189 9.77 0.79 12.16
CA ILE A 189 8.52 1.54 11.99
C ILE A 189 8.57 2.75 12.92
N TYR A 190 8.24 3.92 12.38
CA TYR A 190 8.22 5.15 13.17
C TYR A 190 7.16 5.07 14.28
N GLN A 191 7.56 5.45 15.47
CA GLN A 191 6.70 5.65 16.65
C GLN A 191 6.97 7.07 17.16
N ALA A 192 5.89 7.81 17.45
CA ALA A 192 5.96 9.15 18.05
C ALA A 192 6.29 9.10 19.53
#